data_0c1197f9972c39699d33ade6df48879d
#
_entry.id   0c1197f9972c39699d33ade6df48879d
#
_cell.length_a   1.000
_cell.length_b   1.000
_cell.length_c   1.000
_cell.angle_alpha   90.00
_cell.angle_beta   90.00
_cell.angle_gamma   90.00
#
_symmetry.space_group_name_H-M   'P 1'
#
loop_
_entity.id
_entity.type
_entity.pdbx_description
1 polymer ?
#
loop_
_entity_poly.entity_id
_entity_poly.type
_entity_poly.pdbx_seq_one_letter_code
_entity_poly.pdbx_strand_id
1 'polypeptide(L)'
;MGKTALCLEAARELQAEVISCDSMQLYRGMDIGTAKATEEELAVVPHHCLDVFDVREPGNVQKYVEHAQASVADILGRGKKVLVTGGSGFYLKSFLEPVCDEVKVPDGIRGEVEQMYAEGGLKAMVERLLELNPEGVGEMDLQNPRRVIRALERCLASGMSVLGLRQKMEDLPAPYPELEKRVCVLIRGDDVLKDRIAQRCAAMLAGGLVEEVEGLVVAGLRENPVASAAIGYREVLAYLDGEIASRGELEEILNRNTWQLVRKQKKWFRTQLPSARLVDLDQCPEPSVRELFGEEV
;
A
#
# COMPACT_ATOMS: atom_id res chain seq x y z
N MET A 1 -13.13 -8.45 -4.53
CA MET A 1 -13.38 -7.56 -5.67
C MET A 1 -13.14 -8.21 -7.05
N GLY A 2 -12.73 -9.46 -7.10
CA GLY A 2 -12.45 -10.19 -8.36
C GLY A 2 -11.06 -9.92 -8.95
N LYS A 3 -10.21 -9.14 -8.27
CA LYS A 3 -8.85 -8.87 -8.76
C LYS A 3 -7.97 -10.11 -8.86
N THR A 4 -8.03 -11.01 -7.88
CA THR A 4 -7.14 -12.17 -7.83
C THR A 4 -7.38 -13.11 -9.01
N ALA A 5 -8.63 -13.55 -9.24
CA ALA A 5 -8.95 -14.43 -10.36
C ALA A 5 -8.53 -13.79 -11.70
N LEU A 6 -8.90 -12.53 -11.92
CA LEU A 6 -8.53 -11.80 -13.13
C LEU A 6 -7.01 -11.63 -13.28
N CYS A 7 -6.30 -11.43 -12.18
CA CYS A 7 -4.85 -11.33 -12.20
C CYS A 7 -4.20 -12.66 -12.60
N LEU A 8 -4.70 -13.79 -12.08
CA LEU A 8 -4.19 -15.12 -12.42
C LEU A 8 -4.41 -15.45 -13.91
N GLU A 9 -5.59 -15.15 -14.45
CA GLU A 9 -5.88 -15.34 -15.86
C GLU A 9 -4.96 -14.48 -16.75
N ALA A 10 -4.87 -13.18 -16.46
CA ALA A 10 -4.01 -12.27 -17.21
C ALA A 10 -2.52 -12.69 -17.10
N ALA A 11 -2.05 -13.10 -15.93
CA ALA A 11 -0.68 -13.55 -15.75
C ALA A 11 -0.36 -14.81 -16.56
N ARG A 12 -1.29 -15.76 -16.65
CA ARG A 12 -1.14 -16.97 -17.47
C ARG A 12 -1.09 -16.64 -18.96
N GLU A 13 -2.02 -15.82 -19.45
CA GLU A 13 -2.08 -15.40 -20.86
C GLU A 13 -0.82 -14.64 -21.27
N LEU A 14 -0.35 -13.73 -20.40
CA LEU A 14 0.86 -12.94 -20.62
C LEU A 14 2.16 -13.72 -20.40
N GLN A 15 2.13 -14.92 -19.84
CA GLN A 15 3.30 -15.64 -19.33
C GLN A 15 4.08 -14.78 -18.31
N ALA A 16 3.35 -14.05 -17.49
CA ALA A 16 3.88 -13.14 -16.48
C ALA A 16 3.94 -13.77 -15.10
N GLU A 17 4.75 -13.20 -14.23
CA GLU A 17 4.71 -13.43 -12.79
C GLU A 17 4.19 -12.18 -12.09
N VAL A 18 3.57 -12.38 -10.93
CA VAL A 18 2.85 -11.33 -10.22
C VAL A 18 3.73 -10.68 -9.16
N ILE A 19 3.74 -9.36 -9.12
CA ILE A 19 4.28 -8.60 -7.98
C ILE A 19 3.11 -8.02 -7.20
N SER A 20 2.95 -8.41 -5.94
CA SER A 20 1.95 -7.83 -5.05
C SER A 20 2.30 -6.39 -4.70
N CYS A 21 1.34 -5.49 -4.90
CA CYS A 21 1.43 -4.09 -4.55
C CYS A 21 0.41 -3.78 -3.43
N ASP A 22 0.50 -4.56 -2.36
CA ASP A 22 -0.27 -4.37 -1.13
C ASP A 22 0.67 -4.33 0.08
N SER A 23 0.66 -3.20 0.79
CA SER A 23 1.58 -2.94 1.90
C SER A 23 1.41 -3.89 3.08
N MET A 24 0.25 -4.55 3.19
CA MET A 24 -0.03 -5.47 4.29
C MET A 24 0.26 -6.93 3.94
N GLN A 25 0.18 -7.31 2.67
CA GLN A 25 0.57 -8.65 2.22
C GLN A 25 2.07 -8.91 2.31
N LEU A 26 2.87 -7.88 2.58
CA LEU A 26 4.31 -7.99 2.83
C LEU A 26 4.64 -8.70 4.14
N TYR A 27 3.71 -8.74 5.09
CA TYR A 27 3.94 -9.32 6.42
C TYR A 27 3.60 -10.80 6.46
N ARG A 28 4.51 -11.61 7.02
CA ARG A 28 4.27 -13.02 7.28
C ARG A 28 3.12 -13.22 8.28
N GLY A 29 2.21 -14.13 7.94
CA GLY A 29 1.06 -14.49 8.77
C GLY A 29 -0.11 -13.50 8.74
N MET A 30 0.00 -12.38 8.00
CA MET A 30 -1.12 -11.50 7.73
C MET A 30 -1.83 -11.95 6.44
N ASP A 31 -2.60 -13.04 6.52
CA ASP A 31 -3.09 -13.76 5.35
C ASP A 31 -4.58 -13.54 5.11
N ILE A 32 -5.42 -13.87 6.10
CA ILE A 32 -6.89 -13.75 6.02
C ILE A 32 -7.29 -12.28 5.92
N GLY A 33 -6.80 -11.44 6.84
CA GLY A 33 -7.16 -10.02 6.88
C GLY A 33 -6.73 -9.22 5.66
N THR A 34 -5.71 -9.65 4.94
CA THR A 34 -5.23 -9.04 3.69
C THR A 34 -5.81 -9.70 2.44
N ALA A 35 -6.48 -10.86 2.57
CA ALA A 35 -6.84 -11.76 1.49
C ALA A 35 -5.62 -12.02 0.58
N LYS A 36 -4.53 -12.46 1.17
CA LYS A 36 -3.33 -12.93 0.46
C LYS A 36 -3.70 -14.09 -0.45
N ALA A 37 -2.96 -14.27 -1.52
CA ALA A 37 -3.15 -15.40 -2.42
C ALA A 37 -2.98 -16.73 -1.66
N THR A 38 -3.89 -17.69 -1.93
CA THR A 38 -3.83 -19.03 -1.32
C THR A 38 -2.69 -19.86 -1.91
N GLU A 39 -2.36 -20.98 -1.25
CA GLU A 39 -1.34 -21.90 -1.76
C GLU A 39 -1.69 -22.43 -3.16
N GLU A 40 -2.98 -22.69 -3.41
CA GLU A 40 -3.47 -23.12 -4.72
C GLU A 40 -3.30 -22.02 -5.78
N GLU A 41 -3.57 -20.77 -5.43
CA GLU A 41 -3.37 -19.62 -6.31
C GLU A 41 -1.88 -19.37 -6.60
N LEU A 42 -1.03 -19.49 -5.58
CA LEU A 42 0.43 -19.38 -5.71
C LEU A 42 1.04 -20.49 -6.56
N ALA A 43 0.45 -21.70 -6.53
CA ALA A 43 0.86 -22.81 -7.38
C ALA A 43 0.54 -22.58 -8.87
N VAL A 44 -0.45 -21.74 -9.18
CA VAL A 44 -0.83 -21.40 -10.57
C VAL A 44 0.11 -20.37 -11.20
N VAL A 45 0.46 -19.33 -10.45
CA VAL A 45 1.33 -18.24 -10.90
C VAL A 45 2.24 -17.80 -9.75
N PRO A 46 3.56 -17.71 -9.95
CA PRO A 46 4.46 -17.19 -8.95
C PRO A 46 4.10 -15.75 -8.56
N HIS A 47 4.06 -15.49 -7.26
CA HIS A 47 3.84 -14.16 -6.70
C HIS A 47 5.07 -13.71 -5.92
N HIS A 48 5.42 -12.44 -6.07
CA HIS A 48 6.54 -11.80 -5.42
C HIS A 48 6.05 -10.67 -4.49
N CYS A 49 6.90 -10.23 -3.59
CA CYS A 49 6.58 -9.25 -2.57
C CYS A 49 5.42 -9.68 -1.66
N LEU A 50 5.38 -10.98 -1.33
CA LEU A 50 4.58 -11.55 -0.26
C LEU A 50 5.51 -12.01 0.86
N ASP A 51 5.10 -11.94 2.11
CA ASP A 51 5.80 -12.53 3.27
C ASP A 51 7.27 -12.10 3.45
N VAL A 52 7.61 -10.90 3.01
CA VAL A 52 8.99 -10.39 3.04
C VAL A 52 9.39 -9.83 4.40
N PHE A 53 8.43 -9.38 5.22
CA PHE A 53 8.70 -8.79 6.52
C PHE A 53 8.19 -9.67 7.67
N ASP A 54 8.91 -9.64 8.79
CA ASP A 54 8.37 -10.10 10.06
C ASP A 54 7.32 -9.12 10.58
N VAL A 55 6.30 -9.64 11.30
CA VAL A 55 5.22 -8.81 11.82
C VAL A 55 5.70 -7.73 12.79
N ARG A 56 6.83 -7.95 13.47
CA ARG A 56 7.47 -6.95 14.37
C ARG A 56 8.19 -5.85 13.60
N GLU A 57 8.59 -6.11 12.36
CA GLU A 57 9.44 -5.20 11.59
C GLU A 57 8.60 -4.14 10.89
N PRO A 58 8.75 -2.84 11.21
CA PRO A 58 8.01 -1.80 10.49
C PRO A 58 8.45 -1.75 9.02
N GLY A 59 7.53 -2.10 8.14
CA GLY A 59 7.71 -1.97 6.70
C GLY A 59 7.58 -0.51 6.25
N ASN A 60 8.27 -0.19 5.16
CA ASN A 60 8.15 1.10 4.49
C ASN A 60 8.29 0.93 2.97
N VAL A 61 7.99 2.00 2.23
CA VAL A 61 8.04 1.97 0.77
C VAL A 61 9.44 1.74 0.22
N GLN A 62 10.49 2.21 0.89
CA GLN A 62 11.87 2.01 0.43
C GLN A 62 12.25 0.53 0.43
N LYS A 63 11.99 -0.17 1.54
CA LYS A 63 12.21 -1.62 1.62
C LYS A 63 11.38 -2.38 0.57
N TYR A 64 10.13 -1.95 0.34
CA TYR A 64 9.32 -2.52 -0.72
C TYR A 64 9.96 -2.34 -2.10
N VAL A 65 10.44 -1.14 -2.42
CA VAL A 65 11.08 -0.84 -3.70
C VAL A 65 12.30 -1.73 -3.92
N GLU A 66 13.13 -1.95 -2.89
CA GLU A 66 14.29 -2.84 -2.95
C GLU A 66 13.88 -4.29 -3.29
N HIS A 67 12.85 -4.81 -2.62
CA HIS A 67 12.32 -6.16 -2.91
C HIS A 67 11.68 -6.23 -4.30
N ALA A 68 10.92 -5.21 -4.68
CA ALA A 68 10.26 -5.16 -5.99
C ALA A 68 11.29 -5.09 -7.13
N GLN A 69 12.35 -4.30 -6.99
CA GLN A 69 13.44 -4.20 -7.96
C GLN A 69 14.15 -5.56 -8.15
N ALA A 70 14.48 -6.24 -7.05
CA ALA A 70 15.09 -7.56 -7.10
C ALA A 70 14.16 -8.57 -7.80
N SER A 71 12.86 -8.53 -7.49
CA SER A 71 11.86 -9.40 -8.13
C SER A 71 11.70 -9.11 -9.63
N VAL A 72 11.62 -7.84 -10.03
CA VAL A 72 11.56 -7.46 -11.45
C VAL A 72 12.78 -7.96 -12.20
N ALA A 73 13.99 -7.75 -11.66
CA ALA A 73 15.22 -8.21 -12.29
C ALA A 73 15.27 -9.73 -12.47
N ASP A 74 14.85 -10.49 -11.46
CA ASP A 74 14.79 -11.96 -11.51
C ASP A 74 13.76 -12.45 -12.55
N ILE A 75 12.54 -11.89 -12.56
CA ILE A 75 11.48 -12.26 -13.50
C ILE A 75 11.93 -11.99 -14.95
N LEU A 76 12.45 -10.79 -15.21
CA LEU A 76 12.93 -10.42 -16.54
C LEU A 76 14.14 -11.26 -16.97
N GLY A 77 15.06 -11.56 -16.03
CA GLY A 77 16.21 -12.44 -16.26
C GLY A 77 15.82 -13.85 -16.70
N ARG A 78 14.62 -14.30 -16.36
CA ARG A 78 14.02 -15.58 -16.81
C ARG A 78 13.17 -15.44 -18.08
N GLY A 79 13.17 -14.26 -18.72
CA GLY A 79 12.40 -13.99 -19.94
C GLY A 79 10.88 -13.94 -19.74
N LYS A 80 10.43 -13.70 -18.50
CA LYS A 80 9.01 -13.56 -18.16
C LYS A 80 8.59 -12.10 -18.14
N LYS A 81 7.29 -11.85 -18.33
CA LYS A 81 6.70 -10.53 -18.14
C LYS A 81 6.38 -10.28 -16.65
N VAL A 82 6.27 -9.02 -16.27
CA VAL A 82 5.93 -8.59 -14.91
C VAL A 82 4.50 -8.06 -14.90
N LEU A 83 3.65 -8.61 -14.01
CA LEU A 83 2.30 -8.10 -13.74
C LEU A 83 2.23 -7.55 -12.32
N VAL A 84 2.11 -6.24 -12.15
CA VAL A 84 1.98 -5.60 -10.84
C VAL A 84 0.51 -5.45 -10.50
N THR A 85 0.07 -5.96 -9.35
CA THR A 85 -1.33 -5.88 -8.92
C THR A 85 -1.45 -5.47 -7.46
N GLY A 86 -2.40 -4.61 -7.13
CA GLY A 86 -2.64 -4.22 -5.74
C GLY A 86 -3.54 -3.00 -5.57
N GLY A 87 -3.69 -2.60 -4.31
CA GLY A 87 -4.51 -1.46 -3.92
C GLY A 87 -3.74 -0.35 -3.21
N SER A 88 -2.45 -0.56 -2.92
CA SER A 88 -1.59 0.42 -2.24
C SER A 88 -0.98 1.37 -3.26
N GLY A 89 -1.71 2.46 -3.55
CA GLY A 89 -1.37 3.38 -4.64
C GLY A 89 0.05 3.92 -4.58
N PHE A 90 0.55 4.30 -3.39
CA PHE A 90 1.91 4.82 -3.24
C PHE A 90 2.99 3.76 -3.56
N TYR A 91 2.72 2.48 -3.28
CA TYR A 91 3.58 1.37 -3.67
C TYR A 91 3.53 1.16 -5.19
N LEU A 92 2.33 1.22 -5.79
CA LEU A 92 2.18 1.15 -7.25
C LEU A 92 2.92 2.28 -7.96
N LYS A 93 2.88 3.49 -7.40
CA LYS A 93 3.57 4.66 -7.94
C LYS A 93 5.06 4.43 -8.13
N SER A 94 5.72 3.61 -7.27
CA SER A 94 7.14 3.28 -7.38
C SER A 94 7.56 2.55 -8.67
N PHE A 95 6.61 2.01 -9.41
CA PHE A 95 6.87 1.45 -10.74
C PHE A 95 6.79 2.50 -11.86
N LEU A 96 6.20 3.64 -11.60
CA LEU A 96 5.89 4.67 -12.59
C LEU A 96 6.82 5.88 -12.46
N GLU A 97 7.10 6.28 -11.23
CA GLU A 97 7.94 7.44 -10.89
C GLU A 97 8.72 7.20 -9.59
N PRO A 98 9.82 7.92 -9.37
CA PRO A 98 10.57 7.79 -8.13
C PRO A 98 9.71 8.17 -6.91
N VAL A 99 9.75 7.34 -5.87
CA VAL A 99 9.04 7.57 -4.59
C VAL A 99 9.98 7.65 -3.40
N CYS A 100 11.22 7.27 -3.59
CA CYS A 100 12.29 7.30 -2.58
C CYS A 100 13.53 7.96 -3.16
N ASP A 101 14.23 8.71 -2.33
CA ASP A 101 15.56 9.23 -2.61
C ASP A 101 16.60 8.63 -1.65
N GLU A 102 17.84 9.08 -1.78
CA GLU A 102 18.97 8.60 -0.98
C GLU A 102 19.10 9.29 0.39
N VAL A 103 18.14 10.15 0.78
CA VAL A 103 18.21 10.88 2.06
C VAL A 103 18.01 9.90 3.21
N LYS A 104 19.11 9.58 3.88
CA LYS A 104 19.09 8.77 5.11
C LYS A 104 18.84 9.68 6.31
N VAL A 105 17.80 9.40 7.07
CA VAL A 105 17.50 10.12 8.31
C VAL A 105 18.13 9.36 9.47
N PRO A 106 19.12 9.94 10.17
CA PRO A 106 19.72 9.34 11.36
C PRO A 106 18.71 9.19 12.51
N ASP A 107 18.88 8.16 13.33
CA ASP A 107 17.98 7.92 14.48
C ASP A 107 17.96 9.08 15.48
N GLY A 108 19.07 9.80 15.64
CA GLY A 108 19.12 11.01 16.47
C GLY A 108 18.16 12.11 15.99
N ILE A 109 18.06 12.33 14.68
CA ILE A 109 17.09 13.30 14.11
C ILE A 109 15.66 12.81 14.30
N ARG A 110 15.41 11.50 14.15
CA ARG A 110 14.07 10.95 14.42
C ARG A 110 13.65 11.18 15.86
N GLY A 111 14.55 10.87 16.82
CA GLY A 111 14.30 11.11 18.24
C GLY A 111 14.06 12.59 18.58
N GLU A 112 14.83 13.52 17.99
CA GLU A 112 14.62 14.95 18.14
C GLU A 112 13.23 15.39 17.64
N VAL A 113 12.84 14.91 16.47
CA VAL A 113 11.54 15.22 15.85
C VAL A 113 10.38 14.59 16.62
N GLU A 114 10.53 13.36 17.10
CA GLU A 114 9.53 12.70 17.97
C GLU A 114 9.35 13.45 19.30
N GLN A 115 10.43 13.88 19.93
CA GLN A 115 10.37 14.67 21.15
C GLN A 115 9.66 16.01 20.90
N MET A 116 10.01 16.71 19.83
CA MET A 116 9.36 17.97 19.44
C MET A 116 7.86 17.78 19.24
N TYR A 117 7.45 16.66 18.60
CA TYR A 117 6.03 16.34 18.41
C TYR A 117 5.33 16.04 19.73
N ALA A 118 5.98 15.33 20.63
CA ALA A 118 5.43 15.01 21.96
C ALA A 118 5.23 16.26 22.83
N GLU A 119 6.13 17.23 22.74
CA GLU A 119 6.09 18.46 23.56
C GLU A 119 5.15 19.54 22.98
N GLY A 120 5.17 19.76 21.66
CA GLY A 120 4.48 20.89 21.02
C GLY A 120 3.45 20.49 19.98
N GLY A 121 3.26 19.20 19.71
CA GLY A 121 2.31 18.66 18.76
C GLY A 121 2.57 19.12 17.32
N LEU A 122 1.55 18.98 16.48
CA LEU A 122 1.65 19.33 15.07
C LEU A 122 1.99 20.80 14.84
N LYS A 123 1.52 21.70 15.71
CA LYS A 123 1.74 23.15 15.57
C LYS A 123 3.23 23.49 15.63
N ALA A 124 3.96 23.00 16.64
CA ALA A 124 5.40 23.23 16.78
C ALA A 124 6.19 22.67 15.59
N MET A 125 5.77 21.50 15.10
CA MET A 125 6.36 20.87 13.93
C MET A 125 6.20 21.71 12.65
N VAL A 126 5.01 22.28 12.45
CA VAL A 126 4.72 23.16 11.30
C VAL A 126 5.51 24.46 11.40
N GLU A 127 5.56 25.09 12.58
CA GLU A 127 6.35 26.30 12.83
C GLU A 127 7.82 26.04 12.49
N ARG A 128 8.40 24.94 13.02
CA ARG A 128 9.79 24.57 12.77
C ARG A 128 10.07 24.27 11.29
N LEU A 129 9.14 23.57 10.63
CA LEU A 129 9.27 23.27 9.20
C LEU A 129 9.27 24.57 8.37
N LEU A 130 8.40 25.52 8.67
CA LEU A 130 8.32 26.81 7.95
C LEU A 130 9.56 27.68 8.20
N GLU A 131 10.15 27.67 9.40
CA GLU A 131 11.42 28.32 9.67
C GLU A 131 12.55 27.82 8.78
N LEU A 132 12.60 26.48 8.55
CA LEU A 132 13.59 25.85 7.67
C LEU A 132 13.29 26.07 6.18
N ASN A 133 12.08 26.52 5.86
CA ASN A 133 11.57 26.67 4.50
C ASN A 133 11.00 28.09 4.28
N PRO A 134 11.84 29.14 4.29
CA PRO A 134 11.34 30.53 4.14
C PRO A 134 10.69 30.79 2.78
N GLU A 135 11.00 30.00 1.76
CA GLU A 135 10.37 30.05 0.44
C GLU A 135 9.03 29.29 0.39
N GLY A 136 8.63 28.69 1.52
CA GLY A 136 7.43 27.90 1.64
C GLY A 136 7.65 26.41 1.35
N VAL A 137 6.57 25.63 1.48
CA VAL A 137 6.58 24.15 1.33
C VAL A 137 5.72 23.68 0.15
N GLY A 138 5.33 24.58 -0.75
CA GLY A 138 4.46 24.29 -1.88
C GLY A 138 3.06 23.82 -1.45
N GLU A 139 2.51 22.87 -2.18
CA GLU A 139 1.16 22.30 -1.93
C GLU A 139 1.13 21.21 -0.84
N MET A 140 2.13 21.18 0.05
CA MET A 140 2.17 20.17 1.09
C MET A 140 1.03 20.34 2.10
N ASP A 141 0.31 19.25 2.40
CA ASP A 141 -0.74 19.23 3.41
C ASP A 141 -0.13 19.30 4.83
N LEU A 142 -0.15 20.51 5.40
CA LEU A 142 0.35 20.80 6.75
C LEU A 142 -0.58 20.31 7.88
N GLN A 143 -1.78 19.83 7.56
CA GLN A 143 -2.68 19.21 8.54
C GLN A 143 -2.40 17.71 8.72
N ASN A 144 -1.52 17.13 7.91
CA ASN A 144 -1.15 15.73 8.01
C ASN A 144 0.13 15.56 8.83
N PRO A 145 0.04 15.06 10.10
CA PRO A 145 1.19 14.94 10.98
C PRO A 145 2.32 14.10 10.37
N ARG A 146 1.98 12.98 9.72
CA ARG A 146 2.98 12.09 9.11
C ARG A 146 3.77 12.79 8.00
N ARG A 147 3.11 13.62 7.19
CA ARG A 147 3.79 14.37 6.13
C ARG A 147 4.71 15.43 6.70
N VAL A 148 4.23 16.17 7.71
CA VAL A 148 5.01 17.23 8.38
C VAL A 148 6.24 16.62 9.07
N ILE A 149 6.07 15.55 9.85
CA ILE A 149 7.16 14.81 10.51
C ILE A 149 8.20 14.38 9.46
N ARG A 150 7.79 13.70 8.41
CA ARG A 150 8.70 13.21 7.37
C ARG A 150 9.43 14.33 6.62
N ALA A 151 8.73 15.43 6.33
CA ALA A 151 9.36 16.59 5.69
C ALA A 151 10.43 17.21 6.61
N LEU A 152 10.10 17.40 7.90
CA LEU A 152 11.02 17.96 8.87
C LEU A 152 12.26 17.07 9.08
N GLU A 153 12.07 15.77 9.30
CA GLU A 153 13.16 14.79 9.38
C GLU A 153 14.12 14.89 8.18
N ARG A 154 13.57 14.97 6.97
CA ARG A 154 14.36 15.03 5.74
C ARG A 154 15.06 16.37 5.55
N CYS A 155 14.41 17.47 5.87
CA CYS A 155 15.04 18.80 5.85
C CYS A 155 16.22 18.88 6.83
N LEU A 156 16.03 18.38 8.06
CA LEU A 156 17.10 18.34 9.06
C LEU A 156 18.25 17.42 8.66
N ALA A 157 17.94 16.26 8.09
CA ALA A 157 18.96 15.28 7.68
C ALA A 157 19.77 15.71 6.46
N SER A 158 19.17 16.43 5.53
CA SER A 158 19.80 16.80 4.26
C SER A 158 20.30 18.23 4.21
N GLY A 159 19.81 19.12 5.09
CA GLY A 159 20.02 20.58 4.99
C GLY A 159 19.28 21.23 3.80
N MET A 160 18.41 20.50 3.12
CA MET A 160 17.67 20.97 1.95
C MET A 160 16.25 21.41 2.33
N SER A 161 15.71 22.38 1.60
CA SER A 161 14.29 22.73 1.72
C SER A 161 13.35 21.66 1.16
N VAL A 162 12.08 21.70 1.52
CA VAL A 162 11.03 20.82 0.96
C VAL A 162 10.99 20.91 -0.56
N LEU A 163 11.09 22.13 -1.12
CA LEU A 163 11.10 22.35 -2.56
C LEU A 163 12.35 21.79 -3.21
N GLY A 164 13.53 21.97 -2.57
CA GLY A 164 14.79 21.38 -3.06
C GLY A 164 14.76 19.86 -3.05
N LEU A 165 14.20 19.23 -1.99
CA LEU A 165 14.02 17.79 -1.92
C LEU A 165 13.04 17.27 -2.98
N ARG A 166 11.99 18.05 -3.27
CA ARG A 166 11.04 17.73 -4.34
C ARG A 166 11.72 17.78 -5.71
N GLN A 167 12.46 18.85 -5.99
CA GLN A 167 13.21 18.97 -7.25
C GLN A 167 14.20 17.83 -7.42
N LYS A 168 14.98 17.50 -6.37
CA LYS A 168 15.89 16.36 -6.39
C LYS A 168 15.17 15.04 -6.71
N MET A 169 13.96 14.85 -6.21
CA MET A 169 13.16 13.66 -6.51
C MET A 169 12.68 13.64 -7.96
N GLU A 170 12.26 14.79 -8.50
CA GLU A 170 11.82 14.95 -9.89
C GLU A 170 12.97 14.73 -10.90
N ASP A 171 14.20 15.04 -10.49
CA ASP A 171 15.41 14.85 -11.31
C ASP A 171 15.91 13.38 -11.34
N LEU A 172 15.35 12.50 -10.50
CA LEU A 172 15.69 11.09 -10.54
C LEU A 172 15.15 10.41 -11.81
N PRO A 173 15.88 9.44 -12.36
CA PRO A 173 15.41 8.70 -13.52
C PRO A 173 14.12 7.94 -13.21
N ALA A 174 13.24 7.84 -14.19
CA ALA A 174 12.03 7.02 -14.06
C ALA A 174 12.44 5.55 -13.75
N PRO A 175 11.71 4.86 -12.86
CA PRO A 175 11.95 3.43 -12.60
C PRO A 175 11.74 2.62 -13.88
N TYR A 176 12.61 1.64 -14.12
CA TYR A 176 12.50 0.73 -15.29
C TYR A 176 12.27 1.47 -16.61
N PRO A 177 13.21 2.35 -17.03
CA PRO A 177 13.03 3.18 -18.22
C PRO A 177 13.00 2.36 -19.52
N GLU A 178 13.53 1.14 -19.48
CA GLU A 178 13.56 0.19 -20.59
C GLU A 178 12.23 -0.55 -20.81
N LEU A 179 11.30 -0.47 -19.85
CA LEU A 179 10.03 -1.19 -19.90
C LEU A 179 8.89 -0.29 -20.35
N GLU A 180 8.11 -0.77 -21.32
CA GLU A 180 6.79 -0.21 -21.59
C GLU A 180 5.83 -0.55 -20.44
N LYS A 181 5.17 0.45 -19.88
CA LYS A 181 4.27 0.30 -18.74
C LYS A 181 2.84 0.59 -19.15
N ARG A 182 1.98 -0.41 -18.99
CA ARG A 182 0.55 -0.28 -19.26
C ARG A 182 -0.22 -0.38 -17.95
N VAL A 183 -1.07 0.60 -17.71
CA VAL A 183 -1.78 0.72 -16.43
C VAL A 183 -3.29 0.69 -16.68
N CYS A 184 -3.97 -0.23 -16.00
CA CYS A 184 -5.42 -0.23 -15.93
C CYS A 184 -5.92 -0.09 -14.49
N VAL A 185 -7.06 0.56 -14.34
CA VAL A 185 -7.78 0.69 -13.07
C VAL A 185 -9.12 -0.01 -13.20
N LEU A 186 -9.31 -1.06 -12.40
CA LEU A 186 -10.56 -1.79 -12.36
C LEU A 186 -11.59 -1.01 -11.53
N ILE A 187 -12.74 -0.75 -12.11
CA ILE A 187 -13.84 -0.05 -11.44
C ILE A 187 -15.08 -0.92 -11.32
N ARG A 188 -15.92 -0.62 -10.34
CA ARG A 188 -17.26 -1.18 -10.13
C ARG A 188 -18.18 -0.15 -9.50
N GLY A 189 -19.47 -0.32 -9.65
CA GLY A 189 -20.50 0.46 -8.96
C GLY A 189 -20.39 0.36 -7.45
N ASP A 190 -20.74 1.44 -6.76
CA ASP A 190 -20.56 1.53 -5.31
C ASP A 190 -21.39 0.50 -4.55
N ASP A 191 -22.60 0.18 -5.01
CA ASP A 191 -23.47 -0.79 -4.32
C ASP A 191 -22.94 -2.21 -4.47
N VAL A 192 -22.48 -2.60 -5.68
CA VAL A 192 -21.80 -3.89 -5.89
C VAL A 192 -20.53 -4.01 -5.02
N LEU A 193 -19.77 -2.91 -4.87
CA LEU A 193 -18.60 -2.91 -4.01
C LEU A 193 -18.95 -3.07 -2.54
N LYS A 194 -20.03 -2.43 -2.04
CA LYS A 194 -20.48 -2.58 -0.65
C LYS A 194 -20.90 -4.02 -0.36
N ASP A 195 -21.69 -4.64 -1.25
CA ASP A 195 -22.11 -6.03 -1.09
C ASP A 195 -20.92 -6.99 -1.08
N ARG A 196 -19.95 -6.79 -1.96
CA ARG A 196 -18.72 -7.59 -1.99
C ARG A 196 -17.84 -7.37 -0.75
N ILE A 197 -17.80 -6.17 -0.19
CA ILE A 197 -17.11 -5.89 1.07
C ILE A 197 -17.78 -6.63 2.20
N ALA A 198 -19.11 -6.58 2.32
CA ALA A 198 -19.84 -7.28 3.35
C ALA A 198 -19.62 -8.79 3.30
N GLN A 199 -19.74 -9.38 2.12
CA GLN A 199 -19.48 -10.81 1.91
C GLN A 199 -18.01 -11.18 2.28
N ARG A 200 -17.04 -10.34 1.90
CA ARG A 200 -15.63 -10.56 2.20
C ARG A 200 -15.35 -10.46 3.71
N CYS A 201 -15.88 -9.44 4.39
CA CYS A 201 -15.67 -9.27 5.83
C CYS A 201 -16.29 -10.44 6.62
N ALA A 202 -17.50 -10.87 6.25
CA ALA A 202 -18.13 -12.06 6.83
C ALA A 202 -17.29 -13.31 6.60
N ALA A 203 -16.78 -13.52 5.38
CA ALA A 203 -15.91 -14.65 5.05
C ALA A 203 -14.58 -14.62 5.83
N MET A 204 -13.96 -13.46 6.01
CA MET A 204 -12.74 -13.30 6.82
C MET A 204 -13.01 -13.68 8.29
N LEU A 205 -14.08 -13.20 8.87
CA LEU A 205 -14.45 -13.53 10.26
C LEU A 205 -14.78 -15.02 10.43
N ALA A 206 -15.49 -15.61 9.47
CA ALA A 206 -15.80 -17.05 9.48
C ALA A 206 -14.54 -17.91 9.21
N GLY A 207 -13.59 -17.36 8.44
CA GLY A 207 -12.34 -18.03 8.07
C GLY A 207 -11.23 -17.95 9.13
N GLY A 208 -11.47 -17.34 10.31
CA GLY A 208 -10.50 -17.33 11.39
C GLY A 208 -9.68 -16.05 11.53
N LEU A 209 -10.18 -14.91 11.06
CA LEU A 209 -9.47 -13.63 11.19
C LEU A 209 -9.13 -13.28 12.65
N VAL A 210 -10.02 -13.60 13.60
CA VAL A 210 -9.77 -13.32 15.02
C VAL A 210 -8.61 -14.17 15.52
N GLU A 211 -8.63 -15.44 15.21
CA GLU A 211 -7.61 -16.42 15.57
C GLU A 211 -6.25 -16.10 14.92
N GLU A 212 -6.25 -15.60 13.66
CA GLU A 212 -5.04 -15.09 13.01
C GLU A 212 -4.44 -13.92 13.80
N VAL A 213 -5.26 -12.96 14.20
CA VAL A 213 -4.78 -11.79 14.96
C VAL A 213 -4.29 -12.19 16.36
N GLU A 214 -4.96 -13.11 17.05
CA GLU A 214 -4.49 -13.64 18.34
C GLU A 214 -3.08 -14.26 18.20
N GLY A 215 -2.85 -15.07 17.17
CA GLY A 215 -1.54 -15.64 16.87
C GLY A 215 -0.48 -14.56 16.57
N LEU A 216 -0.86 -13.55 15.81
CA LEU A 216 0.03 -12.43 15.47
C LEU A 216 0.34 -11.53 16.68
N VAL A 217 -0.58 -11.38 17.63
CA VAL A 217 -0.30 -10.68 18.91
C VAL A 217 0.82 -11.40 19.68
N VAL A 218 0.78 -12.73 19.75
CA VAL A 218 1.87 -13.52 20.35
C VAL A 218 3.16 -13.36 19.58
N ALA A 219 3.09 -13.22 18.26
CA ALA A 219 4.24 -12.98 17.39
C ALA A 219 4.78 -11.54 17.43
N GLY A 220 4.12 -10.60 18.13
CA GLY A 220 4.59 -9.21 18.32
C GLY A 220 3.91 -8.16 17.43
N LEU A 221 2.73 -8.44 16.89
CA LEU A 221 1.96 -7.48 16.06
C LEU A 221 1.79 -6.11 16.74
N ARG A 222 1.57 -6.07 18.05
CA ARG A 222 1.36 -4.82 18.80
C ARG A 222 2.59 -3.92 18.84
N GLU A 223 3.78 -4.47 18.64
CA GLU A 223 5.04 -3.73 18.61
C GLU A 223 5.23 -2.97 17.28
N ASN A 224 4.48 -3.36 16.24
CA ASN A 224 4.57 -2.75 14.92
C ASN A 224 3.40 -1.77 14.68
N PRO A 225 3.62 -0.45 14.77
CA PRO A 225 2.56 0.56 14.61
C PRO A 225 2.00 0.64 13.17
N VAL A 226 2.66 0.02 12.20
CA VAL A 226 2.20 -0.02 10.80
C VAL A 226 1.25 -1.20 10.60
N ALA A 227 1.67 -2.41 10.99
CA ALA A 227 0.89 -3.62 10.83
C ALA A 227 -0.35 -3.62 11.75
N SER A 228 -0.19 -3.22 13.03
CA SER A 228 -1.30 -3.14 13.99
C SER A 228 -2.38 -2.12 13.61
N ALA A 229 -2.03 -1.06 12.86
CA ALA A 229 -2.98 -0.06 12.37
C ALA A 229 -3.70 -0.47 11.07
N ALA A 230 -3.39 -1.62 10.49
CA ALA A 230 -4.03 -2.10 9.27
C ALA A 230 -5.52 -2.39 9.48
N ILE A 231 -6.35 -2.06 8.49
CA ILE A 231 -7.79 -2.40 8.51
C ILE A 231 -7.93 -3.92 8.54
N GLY A 232 -8.82 -4.39 9.39
CA GLY A 232 -8.97 -5.79 9.74
C GLY A 232 -8.28 -6.10 11.08
N TYR A 233 -7.01 -5.78 11.17
CA TYR A 233 -6.17 -6.09 12.35
C TYR A 233 -6.44 -5.15 13.52
N ARG A 234 -6.47 -3.84 13.32
CA ARG A 234 -6.76 -2.88 14.39
C ARG A 234 -8.16 -3.05 14.98
N GLU A 235 -9.14 -3.39 14.15
CA GLU A 235 -10.49 -3.62 14.62
C GLU A 235 -10.60 -4.91 15.45
N VAL A 236 -9.90 -5.97 15.02
CA VAL A 236 -9.82 -7.20 15.81
C VAL A 236 -9.03 -6.98 17.10
N LEU A 237 -7.94 -6.20 17.08
CA LEU A 237 -7.23 -5.83 18.32
C LEU A 237 -8.16 -5.10 19.31
N ALA A 238 -8.96 -4.14 18.84
CA ALA A 238 -9.96 -3.44 19.67
C ALA A 238 -11.05 -4.40 20.21
N TYR A 239 -11.44 -5.41 19.43
CA TYR A 239 -12.35 -6.45 19.88
C TYR A 239 -11.73 -7.33 20.97
N LEU A 240 -10.48 -7.75 20.81
CA LEU A 240 -9.74 -8.51 21.82
C LEU A 240 -9.49 -7.71 23.11
N ASP A 241 -9.36 -6.40 23.01
CA ASP A 241 -9.20 -5.48 24.15
C ASP A 241 -10.53 -5.13 24.82
N GLY A 242 -11.66 -5.63 24.29
CA GLY A 242 -13.01 -5.39 24.85
C GLY A 242 -13.61 -4.02 24.51
N GLU A 243 -12.97 -3.26 23.60
CA GLU A 243 -13.49 -1.97 23.12
C GLU A 243 -14.67 -2.16 22.15
N ILE A 244 -14.71 -3.29 21.45
CA ILE A 244 -15.83 -3.73 20.59
C ILE A 244 -16.55 -4.88 21.29
N ALA A 245 -17.84 -4.72 21.55
CA ALA A 245 -18.59 -5.59 22.45
C ALA A 245 -18.99 -6.94 21.84
N SER A 246 -19.08 -7.05 20.51
CA SER A 246 -19.57 -8.27 19.86
C SER A 246 -18.96 -8.48 18.46
N ARG A 247 -19.02 -9.74 17.98
CA ARG A 247 -18.64 -10.07 16.58
C ARG A 247 -19.50 -9.35 15.56
N GLY A 248 -20.79 -9.11 15.83
CA GLY A 248 -21.66 -8.35 14.94
C GLY A 248 -21.22 -6.90 14.81
N GLU A 249 -20.89 -6.25 15.92
CA GLU A 249 -20.35 -4.89 15.93
C GLU A 249 -18.98 -4.82 15.21
N LEU A 250 -18.11 -5.80 15.43
CA LEU A 250 -16.84 -5.92 14.71
C LEU A 250 -17.06 -5.99 13.20
N GLU A 251 -18.00 -6.82 12.72
CA GLU A 251 -18.33 -6.93 11.31
C GLU A 251 -18.82 -5.60 10.71
N GLU A 252 -19.69 -4.89 11.41
CA GLU A 252 -20.18 -3.57 10.98
C GLU A 252 -19.05 -2.55 10.87
N ILE A 253 -18.12 -2.54 11.83
CA ILE A 253 -16.97 -1.64 11.85
C ILE A 253 -16.01 -2.00 10.71
N LEU A 254 -15.73 -3.28 10.48
CA LEU A 254 -14.92 -3.76 9.38
C LEU A 254 -15.48 -3.32 8.02
N ASN A 255 -16.77 -3.52 7.80
CA ASN A 255 -17.48 -3.11 6.59
C ASN A 255 -17.35 -1.60 6.35
N ARG A 256 -17.64 -0.79 7.36
CA ARG A 256 -17.55 0.66 7.29
C ARG A 256 -16.12 1.13 6.97
N ASN A 257 -15.13 0.60 7.67
CA ASN A 257 -13.73 1.03 7.52
C ASN A 257 -13.13 0.56 6.19
N THR A 258 -13.49 -0.64 5.74
CA THR A 258 -13.10 -1.15 4.41
C THR A 258 -13.72 -0.30 3.31
N TRP A 259 -15.00 0.11 3.45
CA TRP A 259 -15.63 1.03 2.50
C TRP A 259 -14.93 2.39 2.44
N GLN A 260 -14.51 2.94 3.60
CA GLN A 260 -13.73 4.19 3.63
C GLN A 260 -12.38 4.03 2.92
N LEU A 261 -11.71 2.88 3.06
CA LEU A 261 -10.47 2.58 2.33
C LEU A 261 -10.72 2.57 0.82
N VAL A 262 -11.76 1.87 0.36
CA VAL A 262 -12.13 1.83 -1.07
C VAL A 262 -12.38 3.23 -1.62
N ARG A 263 -13.08 4.09 -0.89
CA ARG A 263 -13.29 5.49 -1.32
C ARG A 263 -11.98 6.27 -1.45
N LYS A 264 -11.04 6.07 -0.51
CA LYS A 264 -9.70 6.67 -0.57
C LYS A 264 -8.92 6.15 -1.77
N GLN A 265 -8.96 4.84 -2.04
CA GLN A 265 -8.32 4.23 -3.21
C GLN A 265 -8.91 4.78 -4.51
N LYS A 266 -10.25 4.82 -4.66
CA LYS A 266 -10.92 5.39 -5.85
C LYS A 266 -10.48 6.84 -6.09
N LYS A 267 -10.45 7.67 -5.03
CA LYS A 267 -9.98 9.06 -5.13
C LYS A 267 -8.51 9.11 -5.56
N TRP A 268 -7.66 8.30 -4.95
CA TRP A 268 -6.22 8.27 -5.23
C TRP A 268 -5.95 7.87 -6.68
N PHE A 269 -6.51 6.76 -7.15
CA PHE A 269 -6.31 6.30 -8.53
C PHE A 269 -6.78 7.34 -9.56
N ARG A 270 -7.93 7.96 -9.33
CA ARG A 270 -8.45 9.00 -10.21
C ARG A 270 -7.53 10.22 -10.30
N THR A 271 -6.88 10.61 -9.19
CA THR A 271 -6.04 11.82 -9.14
C THR A 271 -4.59 11.55 -9.52
N GLN A 272 -4.06 10.38 -9.22
CA GLN A 272 -2.65 10.05 -9.43
C GLN A 272 -2.39 9.26 -10.72
N LEU A 273 -3.41 8.66 -11.29
CA LEU A 273 -3.33 7.88 -12.53
C LEU A 273 -4.40 8.32 -13.54
N PRO A 274 -4.45 9.62 -13.91
CA PRO A 274 -5.52 10.15 -14.77
C PRO A 274 -5.50 9.55 -16.18
N SER A 275 -4.35 9.08 -16.64
CA SER A 275 -4.18 8.46 -17.97
C SER A 275 -4.35 6.94 -17.96
N ALA A 276 -4.62 6.31 -16.81
CA ALA A 276 -4.83 4.88 -16.74
C ALA A 276 -6.13 4.48 -17.46
N ARG A 277 -6.08 3.33 -18.16
CA ARG A 277 -7.26 2.75 -18.75
C ARG A 277 -8.24 2.33 -17.67
N LEU A 278 -9.48 2.79 -17.74
CA LEU A 278 -10.56 2.38 -16.84
C LEU A 278 -11.27 1.16 -17.42
N VAL A 279 -11.37 0.10 -16.63
CA VAL A 279 -12.08 -1.13 -17.00
C VAL A 279 -13.23 -1.37 -16.02
N ASP A 280 -14.45 -1.24 -16.52
CA ASP A 280 -15.67 -1.41 -15.74
C ASP A 280 -16.06 -2.89 -15.69
N LEU A 281 -15.84 -3.52 -14.54
CA LEU A 281 -16.14 -4.93 -14.32
C LEU A 281 -17.64 -5.21 -14.13
N ASP A 282 -18.50 -4.20 -14.09
CA ASP A 282 -19.95 -4.41 -14.10
C ASP A 282 -20.46 -4.52 -15.55
N GLN A 283 -19.75 -3.89 -16.50
CA GLN A 283 -20.03 -4.01 -17.93
C GLN A 283 -19.26 -5.17 -18.58
N CYS A 284 -18.01 -5.40 -18.14
CA CYS A 284 -17.15 -6.48 -18.63
C CYS A 284 -16.61 -7.25 -17.41
N PRO A 285 -17.32 -8.27 -16.90
CA PRO A 285 -16.95 -9.00 -15.68
C PRO A 285 -15.64 -9.78 -15.80
N GLU A 286 -15.31 -10.26 -17.00
CA GLU A 286 -14.13 -11.07 -17.34
C GLU A 286 -13.41 -10.45 -18.54
N PRO A 287 -12.74 -9.29 -18.35
CA PRO A 287 -12.02 -8.64 -19.43
C PRO A 287 -10.79 -9.45 -19.86
N SER A 288 -10.63 -9.61 -21.18
CA SER A 288 -9.40 -10.16 -21.76
C SER A 288 -8.18 -9.27 -21.49
N VAL A 289 -6.99 -9.80 -21.69
CA VAL A 289 -5.73 -9.03 -21.60
C VAL A 289 -5.76 -7.80 -22.54
N ARG A 290 -6.34 -7.95 -23.74
CA ARG A 290 -6.52 -6.84 -24.68
C ARG A 290 -7.44 -5.74 -24.13
N GLU A 291 -8.50 -6.10 -23.45
CA GLU A 291 -9.40 -5.12 -22.80
C GLU A 291 -8.76 -4.47 -21.60
N LEU A 292 -7.88 -5.18 -20.87
CA LEU A 292 -7.11 -4.63 -19.77
C LEU A 292 -6.02 -3.66 -20.25
N PHE A 293 -5.22 -4.05 -21.23
CA PHE A 293 -3.96 -3.37 -21.55
C PHE A 293 -3.83 -2.82 -22.97
N GLY A 294 -4.78 -3.11 -23.88
CA GLY A 294 -4.75 -2.68 -25.28
C GLY A 294 -4.26 -3.74 -26.25
N GLU A 295 -4.15 -3.40 -27.53
CA GLU A 295 -3.97 -4.36 -28.63
C GLU A 295 -2.58 -5.00 -28.76
N GLU A 296 -1.53 -4.38 -28.21
CA GLU A 296 -0.14 -4.84 -28.33
C GLU A 296 0.44 -5.15 -26.94
N VAL A 297 0.25 -6.37 -26.45
CA VAL A 297 0.80 -6.80 -25.14
C VAL A 297 1.74 -7.99 -25.32
#